data_ddb91406ffe2e3796ce74ec4b59b9097
#
_entry.id   ddb91406ffe2e3796ce74ec4b59b9097
#
_cell.length_a   1.000
_cell.length_b   1.000
_cell.length_c   1.000
_cell.angle_alpha   90.00
_cell.angle_beta   90.00
_cell.angle_gamma   90.00
#
_symmetry.space_group_name_H-M   'P 1'
#
loop_
_entity.id
_entity.type
_entity.pdbx_description
1 polymer ?
#
loop_
_entity_poly.entity_id
_entity_poly.type
_entity_poly.pdbx_seq_one_letter_code
_entity_poly.pdbx_strand_id
1 'polypeptide(L)'
;LNIFEYTFEEHDDTVAYSLSIPFVSTFVFAAVMKHQDAPGTTFKRHMAIAKGVLNEDDYLLQEILFNPRTPTQVEGIRTELNELLDIISKKDAEGMKAYLTKIRQKIK
;
A
#
# COMPACT_ATOMS: atom_id res chain seq x y z
N LEU A 1 -18.39 -6.98 27.81
CA LEU A 1 -18.19 -5.56 27.67
C LEU A 1 -17.68 -5.22 26.28
N ASN A 2 -18.44 -4.46 25.57
CA ASN A 2 -18.05 -4.10 24.23
C ASN A 2 -17.66 -2.62 24.16
N ILE A 3 -16.38 -2.38 24.24
CA ILE A 3 -15.84 -1.05 24.14
C ILE A 3 -15.59 -0.64 22.71
N PHE A 4 -15.63 -1.60 21.80
CA PHE A 4 -15.33 -1.35 20.41
C PHE A 4 -16.55 -1.64 19.56
N GLU A 5 -17.53 -0.78 19.67
CA GLU A 5 -18.68 -0.90 18.82
C GLU A 5 -18.42 -0.12 17.55
N TYR A 6 -18.12 -0.86 16.49
CA TYR A 6 -17.99 -0.26 15.18
C TYR A 6 -19.32 -0.33 14.46
N THR A 7 -19.67 0.73 13.78
CA THR A 7 -20.68 0.65 12.73
C THR A 7 -20.08 -0.13 11.57
N PHE A 8 -20.90 -0.58 10.65
CA PHE A 8 -20.37 -1.23 9.44
C PHE A 8 -19.44 -0.29 8.66
N GLU A 9 -19.77 1.00 8.62
CA GLU A 9 -18.93 1.98 7.95
C GLU A 9 -17.56 2.11 8.60
N GLU A 10 -17.52 2.17 9.93
CA GLU A 10 -16.26 2.27 10.67
C GLU A 10 -15.40 1.02 10.46
N HIS A 11 -16.03 -0.14 10.46
CA HIS A 11 -15.33 -1.39 10.21
C HIS A 11 -14.74 -1.40 8.81
N ASP A 12 -15.51 -0.99 7.81
CA ASP A 12 -15.05 -0.94 6.42
C ASP A 12 -13.89 0.03 6.24
N ASP A 13 -13.95 1.19 6.89
CA ASP A 13 -12.85 2.15 6.86
C ASP A 13 -11.59 1.57 7.47
N THR A 14 -11.72 0.88 8.61
CA THR A 14 -10.60 0.25 9.29
C THR A 14 -9.94 -0.81 8.42
N VAL A 15 -10.74 -1.66 7.77
CA VAL A 15 -10.23 -2.69 6.88
C VAL A 15 -9.50 -2.05 5.70
N ALA A 16 -10.07 -1.00 5.11
CA ALA A 16 -9.44 -0.33 3.98
C ALA A 16 -8.08 0.25 4.36
N TYR A 17 -7.99 0.89 5.51
CA TYR A 17 -6.71 1.45 5.97
C TYR A 17 -5.71 0.40 6.39
N SER A 18 -6.17 -0.61 7.13
CA SER A 18 -5.25 -1.54 7.78
C SER A 18 -4.82 -2.68 6.88
N LEU A 19 -5.65 -3.05 5.92
CA LEU A 19 -5.40 -4.22 5.08
C LEU A 19 -5.34 -3.87 3.60
N SER A 20 -6.33 -3.14 3.08
CA SER A 20 -6.42 -2.90 1.65
C SER A 20 -5.26 -2.08 1.11
N ILE A 21 -4.85 -1.01 1.82
CA ILE A 21 -3.73 -0.19 1.39
C ILE A 21 -2.43 -1.02 1.33
N PRO A 22 -2.05 -1.72 2.42
CA PRO A 22 -0.86 -2.58 2.35
C PRO A 22 -0.95 -3.68 1.30
N PHE A 23 -2.10 -4.33 1.19
CA PHE A 23 -2.25 -5.44 0.24
C PHE A 23 -2.15 -4.96 -1.20
N VAL A 24 -2.83 -3.87 -1.54
CA VAL A 24 -2.76 -3.31 -2.90
C VAL A 24 -1.34 -2.88 -3.23
N SER A 25 -0.66 -2.22 -2.30
CA SER A 25 0.72 -1.80 -2.50
C SER A 25 1.63 -3.01 -2.75
N THR A 26 1.42 -4.08 -2.00
CA THR A 26 2.17 -5.32 -2.15
C THR A 26 1.89 -5.99 -3.49
N PHE A 27 0.63 -6.03 -3.90
CA PHE A 27 0.25 -6.63 -5.19
C PHE A 27 0.84 -5.86 -6.36
N VAL A 28 0.84 -4.54 -6.30
CA VAL A 28 1.44 -3.72 -7.35
C VAL A 28 2.94 -3.97 -7.43
N PHE A 29 3.61 -4.03 -6.28
CA PHE A 29 5.02 -4.39 -6.25
C PHE A 29 5.25 -5.74 -6.93
N ALA A 30 4.50 -6.76 -6.53
CA ALA A 30 4.66 -8.10 -7.07
C ALA A 30 4.36 -8.18 -8.57
N ALA A 31 3.39 -7.39 -9.02
CA ALA A 31 3.02 -7.38 -10.44
C ALA A 31 4.06 -6.67 -11.31
N VAL A 32 4.73 -5.66 -10.76
CA VAL A 32 5.72 -4.87 -11.50
C VAL A 32 7.10 -5.51 -11.47
N MET A 33 7.45 -6.19 -10.38
CA MET A 33 8.80 -6.70 -10.19
C MET A 33 9.16 -7.76 -11.21
N LYS A 34 10.47 -7.89 -11.46
CA LYS A 34 11.04 -8.96 -12.28
C LYS A 34 11.99 -9.76 -11.41
N HIS A 35 12.18 -11.02 -11.78
CA HIS A 35 13.10 -11.89 -11.06
C HIS A 35 14.49 -11.28 -10.96
N GLN A 36 15.09 -11.39 -9.79
CA GLN A 36 16.44 -10.91 -9.52
C GLN A 36 17.26 -12.09 -8.98
N ASP A 37 18.44 -12.31 -9.60
CA ASP A 37 19.32 -13.39 -9.14
C ASP A 37 19.98 -13.05 -7.80
N ALA A 38 20.30 -11.77 -7.59
CA ALA A 38 20.96 -11.31 -6.38
C ALA A 38 20.31 -10.04 -5.87
N PRO A 39 19.09 -10.15 -5.36
CA PRO A 39 18.36 -8.96 -4.89
C PRO A 39 18.99 -8.36 -3.65
N GLY A 40 18.91 -7.03 -3.53
CA GLY A 40 19.34 -6.34 -2.32
C GLY A 40 18.38 -6.57 -1.16
N THR A 41 18.77 -6.06 0.02
CA THR A 41 18.02 -6.28 1.26
C THR A 41 16.59 -5.76 1.19
N THR A 42 16.40 -4.55 0.67
CA THR A 42 15.06 -3.95 0.58
C THR A 42 14.15 -4.77 -0.33
N PHE A 43 14.65 -5.17 -1.48
CA PHE A 43 13.89 -5.99 -2.43
C PHE A 43 13.51 -7.33 -1.80
N LYS A 44 14.45 -7.98 -1.08
CA LYS A 44 14.18 -9.24 -0.40
C LYS A 44 13.07 -9.11 0.63
N ARG A 45 13.06 -8.00 1.38
CA ARG A 45 12.03 -7.75 2.38
C ARG A 45 10.65 -7.61 1.75
N HIS A 46 10.57 -6.87 0.66
CA HIS A 46 9.32 -6.71 -0.06
C HIS A 46 8.84 -8.04 -0.66
N MET A 47 9.77 -8.84 -1.16
CA MET A 47 9.46 -10.18 -1.66
C MET A 47 8.90 -11.09 -0.56
N ALA A 48 9.49 -11.03 0.63
CA ALA A 48 9.03 -11.84 1.76
C ALA A 48 7.59 -11.48 2.15
N ILE A 49 7.29 -10.18 2.17
CA ILE A 49 5.94 -9.69 2.47
C ILE A 49 4.98 -10.17 1.37
N ALA A 50 5.37 -10.04 0.11
CA ALA A 50 4.52 -10.45 -1.01
C ALA A 50 4.23 -11.95 -0.96
N LYS A 51 5.22 -12.78 -0.68
CA LYS A 51 5.03 -14.22 -0.54
C LYS A 51 4.02 -14.55 0.56
N GLY A 52 4.13 -13.86 1.69
CA GLY A 52 3.22 -14.07 2.80
C GLY A 52 1.78 -13.73 2.44
N VAL A 53 1.58 -12.57 1.83
CA VAL A 53 0.23 -12.14 1.45
C VAL A 53 -0.35 -13.05 0.36
N LEU A 54 0.44 -13.37 -0.66
CA LEU A 54 -0.04 -14.17 -1.79
C LEU A 54 -0.26 -15.64 -1.44
N ASN A 55 0.20 -16.05 -0.28
CA ASN A 55 -0.05 -17.41 0.21
C ASN A 55 -1.44 -17.55 0.82
N GLU A 56 -2.17 -16.46 0.97
CA GLU A 56 -3.53 -16.51 1.47
C GLU A 56 -4.49 -17.00 0.38
N ASP A 57 -5.64 -17.48 0.83
CA ASP A 57 -6.72 -17.94 -0.03
C ASP A 57 -7.28 -16.78 -0.87
N ASP A 58 -7.51 -17.03 -2.15
CA ASP A 58 -8.07 -16.05 -3.08
C ASP A 58 -9.38 -15.46 -2.56
N TYR A 59 -10.23 -16.31 -1.97
CA TYR A 59 -11.51 -15.85 -1.45
C TYR A 59 -11.31 -14.83 -0.33
N LEU A 60 -10.38 -15.10 0.56
CA LEU A 60 -10.08 -14.17 1.66
C LEU A 60 -9.56 -12.84 1.11
N LEU A 61 -8.65 -12.88 0.16
CA LEU A 61 -8.11 -11.67 -0.45
C LEU A 61 -9.20 -10.86 -1.15
N GLN A 62 -10.11 -11.53 -1.84
CA GLN A 62 -11.24 -10.86 -2.48
C GLN A 62 -12.17 -10.22 -1.46
N GLU A 63 -12.46 -10.93 -0.37
CA GLU A 63 -13.31 -10.39 0.69
C GLU A 63 -12.74 -9.07 1.24
N ILE A 64 -11.45 -9.03 1.44
CA ILE A 64 -10.77 -7.84 1.94
C ILE A 64 -10.79 -6.72 0.90
N LEU A 65 -10.41 -7.05 -0.33
CA LEU A 65 -10.23 -6.03 -1.37
C LEU A 65 -11.53 -5.52 -1.99
N PHE A 66 -12.59 -6.30 -1.89
CA PHE A 66 -13.90 -5.87 -2.40
C PHE A 66 -14.70 -5.06 -1.37
N ASN A 67 -14.03 -4.66 -0.29
CA ASN A 67 -14.60 -3.74 0.68
C ASN A 67 -15.04 -2.45 -0.01
N PRO A 68 -16.24 -1.90 0.34
CA PRO A 68 -16.76 -0.70 -0.32
C PRO A 68 -15.83 0.52 -0.26
N ARG A 69 -14.94 0.58 0.73
CA ARG A 69 -14.01 1.71 0.89
C ARG A 69 -12.72 1.56 0.11
N THR A 70 -12.43 0.35 -0.39
CA THR A 70 -11.18 0.07 -1.07
C THR A 70 -10.94 0.95 -2.30
N PRO A 71 -11.92 1.17 -3.19
CA PRO A 71 -11.67 2.00 -4.37
C PRO A 71 -11.15 3.40 -4.03
N THR A 72 -11.69 4.03 -3.00
CA THR A 72 -11.24 5.35 -2.56
C THR A 72 -9.79 5.30 -2.10
N GLN A 73 -9.40 4.26 -1.36
CA GLN A 73 -8.03 4.12 -0.87
C GLN A 73 -7.07 3.85 -2.03
N VAL A 74 -7.48 3.06 -3.00
CA VAL A 74 -6.66 2.80 -4.18
C VAL A 74 -6.45 4.07 -5.00
N GLU A 75 -7.49 4.90 -5.12
CA GLU A 75 -7.34 6.20 -5.79
C GLU A 75 -6.32 7.09 -5.06
N GLY A 76 -6.28 7.02 -3.73
CA GLY A 76 -5.27 7.73 -2.95
C GLY A 76 -3.87 7.26 -3.30
N ILE A 77 -3.68 5.95 -3.45
CA ILE A 77 -2.39 5.38 -3.87
C ILE A 77 -2.01 5.89 -5.26
N ARG A 78 -2.97 5.90 -6.17
CA ARG A 78 -2.74 6.40 -7.53
C ARG A 78 -2.31 7.85 -7.54
N THR A 79 -2.98 8.69 -6.74
CA THR A 79 -2.66 10.10 -6.64
C THR A 79 -1.23 10.32 -6.15
N GLU A 80 -0.85 9.61 -5.08
CA GLU A 80 0.51 9.71 -4.54
C GLU A 80 1.54 9.19 -5.53
N LEU A 81 1.23 8.11 -6.21
CA LEU A 81 2.13 7.56 -7.21
C LEU A 81 2.35 8.54 -8.37
N ASN A 82 1.29 9.20 -8.81
CA ASN A 82 1.39 10.20 -9.89
C ASN A 82 2.25 11.38 -9.47
N GLU A 83 2.08 11.85 -8.23
CA GLU A 83 2.91 12.94 -7.70
C GLU A 83 4.38 12.53 -7.65
N LEU A 84 4.66 11.35 -7.13
CA LEU A 84 6.03 10.85 -7.05
C LEU A 84 6.63 10.65 -8.44
N LEU A 85 5.87 10.13 -9.37
CA LEU A 85 6.33 9.95 -10.74
C LEU A 85 6.71 11.29 -11.39
N ASP A 86 5.90 12.32 -11.16
CA ASP A 86 6.18 13.65 -11.69
C ASP A 86 7.50 14.20 -11.12
N ILE A 87 7.69 14.09 -9.82
CA ILE A 87 8.93 14.53 -9.16
C ILE A 87 10.14 13.80 -9.73
N ILE A 88 10.03 12.48 -9.88
CA ILE A 88 11.12 11.66 -10.40
C ILE A 88 11.43 12.01 -11.86
N SER A 89 10.40 12.15 -12.68
CA SER A 89 10.56 12.42 -14.11
C SER A 89 11.25 13.76 -14.36
N LYS A 90 10.94 14.76 -13.54
CA LYS A 90 11.52 16.09 -13.62
C LYS A 90 12.84 16.22 -12.89
N LYS A 91 13.24 15.19 -12.15
CA LYS A 91 14.42 15.24 -11.27
C LYS A 91 14.38 16.45 -10.34
N ASP A 92 13.20 16.70 -9.79
CA ASP A 92 12.92 17.86 -8.94
C ASP A 92 13.43 17.58 -7.53
N ALA A 93 14.66 17.99 -7.24
CA ALA A 93 15.30 17.72 -5.96
C ALA A 93 14.58 18.39 -4.79
N GLU A 94 14.11 19.64 -4.99
CA GLU A 94 13.39 20.34 -3.93
C GLU A 94 12.02 19.72 -3.68
N GLY A 95 11.32 19.34 -4.74
CA GLY A 95 10.05 18.65 -4.62
C GLY A 95 10.20 17.31 -3.93
N MET A 96 11.26 16.57 -4.25
CA MET A 96 11.52 15.28 -3.60
C MET A 96 11.80 15.47 -2.11
N LYS A 97 12.60 16.47 -1.77
CA LYS A 97 12.90 16.77 -0.36
C LYS A 97 11.62 17.08 0.43
N ALA A 98 10.76 17.91 -0.14
CA ALA A 98 9.49 18.27 0.50
C ALA A 98 8.60 17.04 0.66
N TYR A 99 8.51 16.22 -0.37
CA TYR A 99 7.71 15.01 -0.37
C TYR A 99 8.18 14.04 0.72
N LEU A 100 9.48 13.78 0.78
CA LEU A 100 10.05 12.86 1.77
C LEU A 100 9.91 13.39 3.19
N THR A 101 10.06 14.70 3.38
CA THR A 101 9.89 15.32 4.69
C THR A 101 8.47 15.11 5.20
N LYS A 102 7.49 15.30 4.34
CA LYS A 102 6.09 15.10 4.68
C LYS A 102 5.83 13.66 5.12
N ILE A 103 6.38 12.70 4.38
CA ILE A 103 6.22 11.28 4.72
C ILE A 103 6.89 10.95 6.06
N ARG A 104 8.11 11.45 6.27
CA ARG A 104 8.83 11.20 7.53
C ARG A 104 8.06 11.70 8.73
N GLN A 105 7.43 12.87 8.62
CA GLN A 105 6.63 13.42 9.71
C GLN A 105 5.41 12.56 10.01
N LYS A 106 4.86 11.95 8.97
CA LYS A 106 3.65 11.16 9.07
C LYS A 106 3.87 9.81 9.76
N ILE A 107 5.04 9.21 9.59
CA ILE A 107 5.31 7.85 10.07
C ILE A 107 6.19 7.78 11.31
N LYS A 108 6.30 8.85 12.04
CA LYS A 108 7.06 8.85 13.29
C LYS A 108 6.54 7.83 14.30
#